data_61717f0499b163149513af374744b94c
#
_entry.id   61717f0499b163149513af374744b94c
#
_cell.length_a   1.000
_cell.length_b   1.000
_cell.length_c   1.000
_cell.angle_alpha   90.00
_cell.angle_beta   90.00
_cell.angle_gamma   90.00
#
_symmetry.space_group_name_H-M   'P 1'
#
loop_
_entity.id
_entity.type
_entity.pdbx_description
1 polymer ?
#
loop_
_entity_poly.entity_id
_entity_poly.type
_entity_poly.pdbx_seq_one_letter_code
_entity_poly.pdbx_strand_id
1 'polypeptide(L)'
;MSAPNARTTNWAGNVTFGSPRVHRPRTLDELRRVVRDSPRIRALGSGHSFNLVADSDADLVRLDGLPAEAEIDPEGRTVTVTAGTRYAELVTALHGRGFALANLASLPHISVAGSCATGTHGSGDGQRCLSAAVRAVQLLGPDGDLGWLSRDADPEVLPGAVVALGALGVVTRLSLEIEPAFTMTQRVRVGVALDEVADHVDDVFGAAYSVSLFTDWLGEGSVWLKQRTDRPEGAWRGGRPASGPVHPVPGMPPEPSTEQMGVVGPWHERLPHFRPELEPSAGRELQSEFYVPREAAGAAFTALRGIGHLLAPALYVAEVRTVRADDLWLSPAHGRDCVTFHFTWLPDPRAVAPVLAAVEERLLPLGARPHWGKLTAMDPADITARYERAADFERLTHALDPGGKFRNAFTDALFPRG
;
A
#
# COMPACT_ATOMS: atom_id res chain seq x y z
N MET A 1 -14.12 17.83 35.50
CA MET A 1 -13.31 18.32 34.37
C MET A 1 -12.82 17.07 33.65
N SER A 2 -13.40 16.72 32.51
CA SER A 2 -12.92 15.61 31.68
C SER A 2 -11.55 15.99 31.14
N ALA A 3 -10.59 15.08 31.24
CA ALA A 3 -9.27 15.27 30.60
C ALA A 3 -9.46 15.61 29.12
N PRO A 4 -8.66 16.55 28.55
CA PRO A 4 -8.76 16.83 27.13
C PRO A 4 -8.53 15.52 26.37
N ASN A 5 -9.49 15.16 25.50
CA ASN A 5 -9.35 13.99 24.62
C ASN A 5 -8.03 14.11 23.87
N ALA A 6 -7.12 13.17 24.10
CA ALA A 6 -5.90 13.07 23.31
C ALA A 6 -6.30 12.99 21.83
N ARG A 7 -5.81 13.90 21.02
CA ARG A 7 -6.09 13.92 19.58
C ARG A 7 -5.59 12.62 18.96
N THR A 8 -6.39 12.02 18.10
CA THR A 8 -6.01 10.80 17.37
C THR A 8 -4.90 11.11 16.37
N THR A 9 -3.85 10.29 16.37
CA THR A 9 -2.75 10.37 15.41
C THR A 9 -2.75 9.19 14.46
N ASN A 10 -2.03 9.31 13.34
CA ASN A 10 -1.71 8.17 12.50
C ASN A 10 -0.68 7.26 13.21
N TRP A 11 -0.39 6.09 12.61
CA TRP A 11 0.56 5.12 13.16
C TRP A 11 1.95 5.71 13.39
N ALA A 12 2.48 6.50 12.45
CA ALA A 12 3.81 7.10 12.53
C ALA A 12 3.90 8.29 13.50
N GLY A 13 2.76 8.82 13.97
CA GLY A 13 2.69 9.99 14.85
C GLY A 13 3.02 11.34 14.18
N ASN A 14 3.24 11.36 12.87
CA ASN A 14 3.54 12.57 12.11
C ASN A 14 2.30 13.37 11.68
N VAL A 15 1.12 12.73 11.70
CA VAL A 15 -0.17 13.34 11.41
C VAL A 15 -1.04 13.30 12.67
N THR A 16 -1.53 14.47 13.08
CA THR A 16 -2.59 14.58 14.09
C THR A 16 -3.88 14.93 13.36
N PHE A 17 -4.88 14.05 13.43
CA PHE A 17 -6.16 14.28 12.76
C PHE A 17 -6.91 15.47 13.34
N GLY A 18 -7.52 16.28 12.48
CA GLY A 18 -8.28 17.46 12.84
C GLY A 18 -9.64 17.17 13.44
N SER A 19 -10.15 15.95 13.26
CA SER A 19 -11.49 15.56 13.69
C SER A 19 -11.72 15.72 15.20
N PRO A 20 -12.79 16.41 15.60
CA PRO A 20 -13.19 16.50 17.01
C PRO A 20 -13.87 15.22 17.52
N ARG A 21 -14.34 14.33 16.63
CA ARG A 21 -15.10 13.12 16.99
C ARG A 21 -14.65 11.93 16.17
N VAL A 22 -14.36 10.82 16.86
CA VAL A 22 -14.03 9.53 16.24
C VAL A 22 -15.09 8.52 16.66
N HIS A 23 -15.94 8.12 15.72
CA HIS A 23 -16.98 7.13 15.92
C HIS A 23 -16.42 5.72 15.75
N ARG A 24 -16.93 4.77 16.54
CA ARG A 24 -16.59 3.34 16.44
C ARG A 24 -17.85 2.49 16.55
N PRO A 25 -18.68 2.45 15.49
CA PRO A 25 -19.92 1.70 15.47
C PRO A 25 -19.65 0.21 15.63
N ARG A 26 -20.59 -0.48 16.32
CA ARG A 26 -20.55 -1.92 16.57
C ARG A 26 -21.51 -2.69 15.68
N THR A 27 -22.44 -1.98 15.04
CA THR A 27 -23.42 -2.55 14.10
C THR A 27 -23.49 -1.70 12.83
N LEU A 28 -23.98 -2.32 11.75
CA LEU A 28 -24.21 -1.62 10.50
C LEU A 28 -25.25 -0.48 10.64
N ASP A 29 -26.28 -0.69 11.47
CA ASP A 29 -27.30 0.33 11.72
C ASP A 29 -26.76 1.53 12.50
N GLU A 30 -25.82 1.30 13.42
CA GLU A 30 -25.09 2.40 14.08
C GLU A 30 -24.24 3.16 13.06
N LEU A 31 -23.52 2.46 12.20
CA LEU A 31 -22.71 3.08 11.13
C LEU A 31 -23.59 3.93 10.20
N ARG A 32 -24.73 3.40 9.74
CA ARG A 32 -25.69 4.11 8.89
C ARG A 32 -26.19 5.40 9.55
N ARG A 33 -26.52 5.36 10.85
CA ARG A 33 -26.92 6.56 11.60
C ARG A 33 -25.79 7.57 11.68
N VAL A 34 -24.58 7.14 12.05
CA VAL A 34 -23.41 8.01 12.14
C VAL A 34 -23.16 8.72 10.79
N VAL A 35 -23.21 7.98 9.67
CA VAL A 35 -22.98 8.58 8.35
C VAL A 35 -24.08 9.58 7.98
N ARG A 36 -25.35 9.27 8.22
CA ARG A 36 -26.48 10.19 7.93
C ARG A 36 -26.38 11.49 8.74
N ASP A 37 -26.08 11.36 10.04
CA ASP A 37 -26.13 12.47 10.98
C ASP A 37 -24.88 13.37 10.91
N SER A 38 -23.79 12.88 10.33
CA SER A 38 -22.55 13.64 10.15
C SER A 38 -22.64 14.56 8.91
N PRO A 39 -22.31 15.85 9.03
CA PRO A 39 -22.27 16.74 7.87
C PRO A 39 -21.15 16.37 6.89
N ARG A 40 -19.99 15.98 7.42
CA ARG A 40 -18.84 15.39 6.70
C ARG A 40 -18.24 14.30 7.56
N ILE A 41 -17.75 13.23 6.90
CA ILE A 41 -17.19 12.07 7.60
C ILE A 41 -16.17 11.34 6.73
N ARG A 42 -15.09 10.86 7.35
CA ARG A 42 -14.05 10.05 6.70
C ARG A 42 -13.87 8.72 7.40
N ALA A 43 -13.67 7.67 6.63
CA ALA A 43 -13.28 6.37 7.17
C ALA A 43 -11.79 6.38 7.53
N LEU A 44 -11.47 6.01 8.77
CA LEU A 44 -10.11 5.81 9.26
C LEU A 44 -9.87 4.30 9.43
N GLY A 45 -9.00 3.75 8.60
CA GLY A 45 -8.54 2.36 8.72
C GLY A 45 -7.51 2.18 9.84
N SER A 46 -6.43 1.45 9.56
CA SER A 46 -5.33 1.23 10.52
C SER A 46 -4.41 2.45 10.73
N GLY A 47 -4.63 3.54 10.00
CA GLY A 47 -3.89 4.79 10.18
C GLY A 47 -2.43 4.76 9.70
N HIS A 48 -2.08 3.90 8.73
CA HIS A 48 -0.71 3.75 8.23
C HIS A 48 -0.32 4.72 7.09
N SER A 49 -1.19 5.64 6.71
CA SER A 49 -0.84 6.71 5.76
C SER A 49 -0.05 7.82 6.46
N PHE A 50 0.96 8.35 5.77
CA PHE A 50 1.87 9.39 6.28
C PHE A 50 1.42 10.82 5.95
N ASN A 51 0.27 10.96 5.30
CA ASN A 51 -0.33 12.23 4.87
C ASN A 51 -1.79 12.34 5.33
N LEU A 52 -2.47 13.40 4.87
CA LEU A 52 -3.82 13.77 5.30
C LEU A 52 -4.96 13.03 4.54
N VAL A 53 -4.67 11.94 3.81
CA VAL A 53 -5.69 11.22 3.02
C VAL A 53 -6.89 10.77 3.84
N ALA A 54 -6.69 10.38 5.11
CA ALA A 54 -7.75 9.96 6.02
C ALA A 54 -8.22 11.06 6.99
N ASP A 55 -7.67 12.28 6.92
CA ASP A 55 -8.03 13.36 7.83
C ASP A 55 -9.45 13.89 7.59
N SER A 56 -10.03 14.52 8.63
CA SER A 56 -11.31 15.19 8.58
C SER A 56 -11.31 16.36 9.57
N ASP A 57 -11.92 17.45 9.18
CA ASP A 57 -12.23 18.58 10.07
C ASP A 57 -13.59 18.43 10.80
N ALA A 58 -14.36 17.39 10.43
CA ALA A 58 -15.63 17.02 11.04
C ALA A 58 -15.55 15.67 11.76
N ASP A 59 -16.11 14.61 11.20
CA ASP A 59 -16.16 13.30 11.85
C ASP A 59 -15.19 12.29 11.22
N LEU A 60 -14.64 11.41 12.05
CA LEU A 60 -13.97 10.18 11.64
C LEU A 60 -14.79 8.97 12.05
N VAL A 61 -14.78 7.91 11.26
CA VAL A 61 -15.37 6.62 11.63
C VAL A 61 -14.36 5.49 11.45
N ARG A 62 -14.21 4.67 12.49
CA ARG A 62 -13.41 3.44 12.49
C ARG A 62 -14.33 2.24 12.39
N LEU A 63 -14.00 1.31 11.48
CA LEU A 63 -14.83 0.13 11.21
C LEU A 63 -14.35 -1.12 11.96
N ASP A 64 -13.29 -1.02 12.73
CA ASP A 64 -12.77 -2.09 13.60
C ASP A 64 -13.65 -2.41 14.81
N GLY A 65 -14.77 -1.72 14.98
CA GLY A 65 -15.84 -2.04 15.94
C GLY A 65 -16.88 -3.00 15.36
N LEU A 66 -16.99 -3.11 14.04
CA LEU A 66 -17.90 -4.05 13.37
C LEU A 66 -17.37 -5.49 13.51
N PRO A 67 -18.25 -6.50 13.52
CA PRO A 67 -17.83 -7.90 13.52
C PRO A 67 -16.89 -8.18 12.34
N ALA A 68 -15.74 -8.81 12.62
CA ALA A 68 -14.85 -9.29 11.59
C ALA A 68 -15.45 -10.55 10.95
N GLU A 69 -15.77 -10.47 9.66
CA GLU A 69 -16.34 -11.56 8.88
C GLU A 69 -15.44 -11.82 7.67
N ALA A 70 -15.27 -13.10 7.34
CA ALA A 70 -14.60 -13.56 6.13
C ALA A 70 -15.41 -14.72 5.52
N GLU A 71 -16.21 -14.41 4.52
CA GLU A 71 -17.05 -15.36 3.79
C GLU A 71 -16.29 -15.82 2.54
N ILE A 72 -15.85 -17.08 2.53
CA ILE A 72 -15.13 -17.68 1.41
C ILE A 72 -16.14 -18.35 0.49
N ASP A 73 -16.09 -17.99 -0.80
CA ASP A 73 -16.72 -18.67 -1.91
C ASP A 73 -15.66 -19.46 -2.70
N PRO A 74 -15.56 -20.78 -2.49
CA PRO A 74 -14.55 -21.61 -3.17
C PRO A 74 -14.80 -21.75 -4.68
N GLU A 75 -16.06 -21.73 -5.14
CA GLU A 75 -16.42 -21.88 -6.55
C GLU A 75 -16.15 -20.56 -7.31
N GLY A 76 -16.55 -19.43 -6.76
CA GLY A 76 -16.25 -18.11 -7.28
C GLY A 76 -14.80 -17.68 -7.05
N ARG A 77 -14.01 -18.43 -6.26
CA ARG A 77 -12.64 -18.07 -5.86
C ARG A 77 -12.54 -16.67 -5.28
N THR A 78 -13.44 -16.36 -4.37
CA THR A 78 -13.45 -15.05 -3.70
C THR A 78 -13.58 -15.20 -2.20
N VAL A 79 -13.15 -14.16 -1.49
CA VAL A 79 -13.45 -13.95 -0.08
C VAL A 79 -14.06 -12.58 0.10
N THR A 80 -15.21 -12.50 0.76
CA THR A 80 -15.82 -11.22 1.14
C THR A 80 -15.53 -10.93 2.60
N VAL A 81 -14.90 -9.77 2.85
CA VAL A 81 -14.46 -9.36 4.20
C VAL A 81 -15.11 -8.06 4.63
N THR A 82 -15.31 -7.88 5.94
CA THR A 82 -15.66 -6.59 6.53
C THR A 82 -14.47 -5.62 6.38
N ALA A 83 -14.74 -4.35 6.06
CA ALA A 83 -13.71 -3.35 5.75
C ALA A 83 -12.70 -3.09 6.88
N GLY A 84 -13.10 -3.31 8.15
CA GLY A 84 -12.22 -3.20 9.32
C GLY A 84 -11.19 -4.32 9.46
N THR A 85 -11.35 -5.44 8.74
CA THR A 85 -10.47 -6.61 8.80
C THR A 85 -9.04 -6.24 8.41
N ARG A 86 -8.05 -6.75 9.17
CA ARG A 86 -6.63 -6.62 8.85
C ARG A 86 -6.13 -7.81 8.02
N TYR A 87 -5.06 -7.61 7.25
CA TYR A 87 -4.48 -8.73 6.50
C TYR A 87 -4.03 -9.87 7.40
N ALA A 88 -3.46 -9.60 8.58
CA ALA A 88 -3.07 -10.64 9.54
C ALA A 88 -4.23 -11.57 9.94
N GLU A 89 -5.44 -11.03 10.10
CA GLU A 89 -6.65 -11.79 10.40
C GLU A 89 -7.14 -12.56 9.17
N LEU A 90 -7.19 -11.89 8.02
CA LEU A 90 -7.64 -12.48 6.76
C LEU A 90 -6.77 -13.66 6.32
N VAL A 91 -5.44 -13.52 6.36
CA VAL A 91 -4.52 -14.57 5.90
C VAL A 91 -4.63 -15.85 6.76
N THR A 92 -4.86 -15.69 8.06
CA THR A 92 -5.10 -16.82 8.98
C THR A 92 -6.38 -17.57 8.61
N ALA A 93 -7.48 -16.83 8.35
CA ALA A 93 -8.76 -17.42 7.95
C ALA A 93 -8.67 -18.12 6.59
N LEU A 94 -7.98 -17.54 5.61
CA LEU A 94 -7.78 -18.12 4.28
C LEU A 94 -6.92 -19.38 4.33
N HIS A 95 -5.75 -19.30 4.98
CA HIS A 95 -4.82 -20.42 5.06
C HIS A 95 -5.47 -21.63 5.75
N GLY A 96 -6.21 -21.43 6.83
CA GLY A 96 -6.94 -22.47 7.54
C GLY A 96 -8.03 -23.17 6.70
N ARG A 97 -8.43 -22.57 5.58
CA ARG A 97 -9.39 -23.11 4.60
C ARG A 97 -8.74 -23.57 3.30
N GLY A 98 -7.41 -23.58 3.19
CA GLY A 98 -6.66 -24.00 2.00
C GLY A 98 -6.60 -22.96 0.88
N PHE A 99 -6.78 -21.67 1.19
CA PHE A 99 -6.73 -20.57 0.24
C PHE A 99 -5.62 -19.57 0.52
N ALA A 100 -5.31 -18.75 -0.46
CA ALA A 100 -4.29 -17.71 -0.43
C ALA A 100 -4.75 -16.45 -1.18
N LEU A 101 -4.13 -15.32 -0.86
CA LEU A 101 -4.03 -14.16 -1.74
C LEU A 101 -2.75 -14.30 -2.59
N ALA A 102 -2.78 -13.83 -3.82
CA ALA A 102 -1.62 -13.88 -4.72
C ALA A 102 -0.44 -13.03 -4.19
N ASN A 103 -0.72 -11.96 -3.49
CA ASN A 103 0.31 -11.05 -2.97
C ASN A 103 -0.10 -10.43 -1.62
N LEU A 104 0.89 -9.92 -0.88
CA LEU A 104 0.72 -9.19 0.39
C LEU A 104 1.67 -8.00 0.45
N ALA A 105 1.27 -6.99 1.23
CA ALA A 105 2.17 -5.90 1.60
C ALA A 105 3.26 -6.39 2.59
N SER A 106 4.30 -5.56 2.76
CA SER A 106 5.38 -5.82 3.72
C SER A 106 4.88 -5.94 5.16
N LEU A 107 3.77 -5.23 5.49
CA LEU A 107 3.17 -5.15 6.82
C LEU A 107 1.77 -5.79 6.84
N PRO A 108 1.55 -6.92 7.54
CA PRO A 108 0.22 -7.54 7.62
C PRO A 108 -0.74 -6.83 8.60
N HIS A 109 -0.28 -5.80 9.32
CA HIS A 109 -1.06 -5.05 10.31
C HIS A 109 -2.09 -4.08 9.72
N ILE A 110 -1.99 -3.77 8.44
CA ILE A 110 -2.86 -2.82 7.74
C ILE A 110 -4.24 -3.39 7.47
N SER A 111 -5.26 -2.51 7.46
CA SER A 111 -6.62 -2.89 7.08
C SER A 111 -6.74 -3.13 5.57
N VAL A 112 -7.54 -4.12 5.18
CA VAL A 112 -7.77 -4.49 3.78
C VAL A 112 -8.34 -3.31 3.00
N ALA A 113 -9.44 -2.71 3.47
CA ALA A 113 -10.07 -1.59 2.78
C ALA A 113 -9.17 -0.35 2.67
N GLY A 114 -8.41 -0.03 3.73
CA GLY A 114 -7.49 1.11 3.71
C GLY A 114 -6.36 0.94 2.70
N SER A 115 -5.78 -0.25 2.60
CA SER A 115 -4.73 -0.56 1.63
C SER A 115 -5.25 -0.51 0.19
N CYS A 116 -6.44 -1.06 -0.06
CA CYS A 116 -7.07 -1.00 -1.38
C CYS A 116 -7.38 0.44 -1.79
N ALA A 117 -7.88 1.25 -0.87
CA ALA A 117 -8.22 2.65 -1.14
C ALA A 117 -7.03 3.53 -1.52
N THR A 118 -5.79 3.14 -1.19
CA THR A 118 -4.56 3.91 -1.44
C THR A 118 -3.58 3.24 -2.40
N GLY A 119 -3.96 2.13 -3.05
CA GLY A 119 -3.13 1.44 -4.05
C GLY A 119 -1.89 0.77 -3.45
N THR A 120 -1.97 0.27 -2.21
CA THR A 120 -0.88 -0.49 -1.59
C THR A 120 -0.56 -1.75 -2.38
N HIS A 121 0.71 -2.14 -2.41
CA HIS A 121 1.21 -3.29 -3.18
C HIS A 121 2.22 -4.13 -2.39
N GLY A 122 2.52 -5.31 -2.90
CA GLY A 122 3.66 -6.13 -2.51
C GLY A 122 4.80 -5.98 -3.51
N SER A 123 5.39 -7.08 -3.97
CA SER A 123 6.41 -7.09 -5.02
C SER A 123 6.24 -8.28 -5.95
N GLY A 124 6.70 -8.13 -7.19
CA GLY A 124 6.86 -9.18 -8.18
C GLY A 124 6.38 -8.77 -9.57
N ASP A 125 7.09 -9.20 -10.61
CA ASP A 125 6.80 -8.89 -12.01
C ASP A 125 5.41 -9.35 -12.47
N GLY A 126 4.88 -10.42 -11.87
CA GLY A 126 3.54 -10.91 -12.11
C GLY A 126 2.48 -10.35 -11.15
N GLN A 127 2.85 -9.50 -10.19
CA GLN A 127 1.99 -9.08 -9.10
C GLN A 127 1.49 -7.65 -9.29
N ARG A 128 0.16 -7.48 -9.28
CA ARG A 128 -0.51 -6.18 -9.32
C ARG A 128 -0.59 -5.57 -7.90
N CYS A 129 -1.04 -4.32 -7.80
CA CYS A 129 -1.46 -3.73 -6.52
C CYS A 129 -2.47 -4.64 -5.82
N LEU A 130 -2.51 -4.63 -4.48
CA LEU A 130 -3.46 -5.46 -3.70
C LEU A 130 -4.91 -5.14 -4.05
N SER A 131 -5.18 -3.88 -4.37
CA SER A 131 -6.48 -3.38 -4.85
C SER A 131 -6.95 -4.04 -6.13
N ALA A 132 -6.06 -4.53 -7.00
CA ALA A 132 -6.44 -5.19 -8.25
C ALA A 132 -7.06 -6.59 -8.05
N ALA A 133 -6.95 -7.16 -6.83
CA ALA A 133 -7.67 -8.38 -6.46
C ALA A 133 -9.14 -8.13 -6.10
N VAL A 134 -9.59 -6.87 -6.00
CA VAL A 134 -10.96 -6.54 -5.64
C VAL A 134 -11.92 -6.86 -6.79
N ARG A 135 -12.90 -7.72 -6.50
CA ARG A 135 -13.99 -8.12 -7.41
C ARG A 135 -15.26 -7.32 -7.18
N ALA A 136 -15.49 -6.90 -5.92
CA ALA A 136 -16.65 -6.08 -5.56
C ALA A 136 -16.36 -5.24 -4.32
N VAL A 137 -17.02 -4.08 -4.22
CA VAL A 137 -17.03 -3.23 -3.03
C VAL A 137 -18.46 -2.92 -2.63
N GLN A 138 -18.73 -2.94 -1.33
CA GLN A 138 -19.98 -2.43 -0.77
C GLN A 138 -19.72 -1.05 -0.19
N LEU A 139 -20.43 -0.06 -0.68
CA LEU A 139 -20.35 1.33 -0.26
C LEU A 139 -21.57 1.73 0.53
N LEU A 140 -21.36 2.42 1.62
CA LEU A 140 -22.37 3.17 2.34
C LEU A 140 -22.34 4.63 1.86
N GLY A 141 -23.39 5.04 1.18
CA GLY A 141 -23.55 6.37 0.60
C GLY A 141 -23.94 7.45 1.63
N PRO A 142 -24.04 8.71 1.19
CA PRO A 142 -24.28 9.87 2.07
C PRO A 142 -25.61 9.82 2.83
N ASP A 143 -26.61 9.17 2.27
CA ASP A 143 -27.97 9.02 2.86
C ASP A 143 -28.10 7.77 3.74
N GLY A 144 -27.00 7.03 3.93
CA GLY A 144 -26.98 5.79 4.71
C GLY A 144 -27.48 4.57 3.94
N ASP A 145 -27.57 4.64 2.61
CA ASP A 145 -27.93 3.53 1.75
C ASP A 145 -26.71 2.72 1.33
N LEU A 146 -26.87 1.39 1.27
CA LEU A 146 -25.84 0.45 0.87
C LEU A 146 -26.00 0.08 -0.60
N GLY A 147 -24.92 0.14 -1.34
CA GLY A 147 -24.84 -0.32 -2.72
C GLY A 147 -23.62 -1.21 -2.94
N TRP A 148 -23.75 -2.22 -3.81
CA TRP A 148 -22.63 -2.99 -4.31
C TRP A 148 -22.23 -2.48 -5.69
N LEU A 149 -20.93 -2.39 -5.92
CA LEU A 149 -20.33 -2.28 -7.25
C LEU A 149 -19.45 -3.52 -7.45
N SER A 150 -19.62 -4.19 -8.59
CA SER A 150 -18.87 -5.42 -8.89
C SER A 150 -18.31 -5.42 -10.30
N ARG A 151 -17.26 -6.24 -10.54
CA ARG A 151 -16.69 -6.39 -11.88
C ARG A 151 -17.69 -6.95 -12.89
N ASP A 152 -18.60 -7.77 -12.42
CA ASP A 152 -19.55 -8.46 -13.32
C ASP A 152 -20.76 -7.57 -13.66
N ALA A 153 -21.25 -6.78 -12.69
CA ALA A 153 -22.39 -5.89 -12.91
C ALA A 153 -22.00 -4.47 -13.38
N ASP A 154 -20.85 -3.97 -12.90
CA ASP A 154 -20.40 -2.59 -13.08
C ASP A 154 -18.96 -2.52 -13.61
N PRO A 155 -18.61 -3.24 -14.72
CA PRO A 155 -17.21 -3.38 -15.18
C PRO A 155 -16.53 -2.05 -15.49
N GLU A 156 -17.30 -1.03 -15.93
CA GLU A 156 -16.77 0.30 -16.24
C GLU A 156 -16.63 1.22 -15.02
N VAL A 157 -17.34 0.94 -13.92
CA VAL A 157 -17.40 1.80 -12.73
C VAL A 157 -16.50 1.28 -11.62
N LEU A 158 -16.49 -0.04 -11.39
CA LEU A 158 -15.69 -0.64 -10.32
C LEU A 158 -14.21 -0.23 -10.36
N PRO A 159 -13.53 -0.15 -11.53
CA PRO A 159 -12.15 0.31 -11.58
C PRO A 159 -11.91 1.70 -10.97
N GLY A 160 -12.92 2.59 -11.00
CA GLY A 160 -12.86 3.88 -10.34
C GLY A 160 -13.20 3.83 -8.84
N ALA A 161 -13.90 2.79 -8.39
CA ALA A 161 -14.39 2.71 -7.02
C ALA A 161 -13.44 2.02 -6.03
N VAL A 162 -12.37 1.37 -6.49
CA VAL A 162 -11.46 0.60 -5.64
C VAL A 162 -10.37 1.47 -5.02
N VAL A 163 -9.51 2.09 -5.84
CA VAL A 163 -8.51 3.08 -5.37
C VAL A 163 -9.20 4.43 -5.33
N ALA A 164 -10.06 4.64 -4.34
CA ALA A 164 -10.97 5.79 -4.30
C ALA A 164 -10.62 6.81 -3.21
N LEU A 165 -9.49 6.64 -2.53
CA LEU A 165 -9.03 7.58 -1.49
C LEU A 165 -10.08 7.86 -0.40
N GLY A 166 -11.10 7.00 -0.27
CA GLY A 166 -12.22 7.17 0.63
C GLY A 166 -13.22 8.28 0.25
N ALA A 167 -13.23 8.76 -0.99
CA ALA A 167 -14.03 9.91 -1.44
C ALA A 167 -15.44 9.54 -1.98
N LEU A 168 -15.75 8.25 -2.16
CA LEU A 168 -17.01 7.81 -2.77
C LEU A 168 -18.06 7.34 -1.76
N GLY A 169 -17.67 7.13 -0.51
CA GLY A 169 -18.49 6.54 0.53
C GLY A 169 -17.66 5.79 1.55
N VAL A 170 -18.32 5.24 2.56
CA VAL A 170 -17.66 4.35 3.52
C VAL A 170 -17.73 2.93 2.98
N VAL A 171 -16.57 2.35 2.63
CA VAL A 171 -16.48 0.94 2.27
C VAL A 171 -16.82 0.10 3.50
N THR A 172 -17.83 -0.77 3.40
CA THR A 172 -18.28 -1.65 4.48
C THR A 172 -17.81 -3.08 4.31
N ARG A 173 -17.76 -3.56 3.07
CA ARG A 173 -17.28 -4.91 2.69
C ARG A 173 -16.51 -4.85 1.35
N LEU A 174 -15.58 -5.79 1.18
CA LEU A 174 -14.86 -6.02 -0.09
C LEU A 174 -14.86 -7.51 -0.39
N SER A 175 -15.03 -7.85 -1.67
CA SER A 175 -14.78 -9.19 -2.19
C SER A 175 -13.45 -9.22 -2.94
N LEU A 176 -12.55 -10.13 -2.56
CA LEU A 176 -11.20 -10.27 -3.10
C LEU A 176 -11.02 -11.61 -3.81
N GLU A 177 -10.27 -11.62 -4.90
CA GLU A 177 -9.81 -12.85 -5.55
C GLU A 177 -8.93 -13.66 -4.60
N ILE A 178 -9.12 -14.99 -4.58
CA ILE A 178 -8.29 -15.94 -3.86
C ILE A 178 -7.85 -17.08 -4.78
N GLU A 179 -6.76 -17.73 -4.41
CA GLU A 179 -6.26 -18.93 -5.09
C GLU A 179 -6.01 -20.06 -4.07
N PRO A 180 -5.78 -21.32 -4.52
CA PRO A 180 -5.35 -22.37 -3.61
C PRO A 180 -4.09 -22.00 -2.84
N ALA A 181 -4.02 -22.36 -1.55
CA ALA A 181 -2.87 -22.11 -0.70
C ALA A 181 -1.60 -22.74 -1.30
N PHE A 182 -0.49 -22.05 -1.17
CA PHE A 182 0.81 -22.48 -1.66
C PHE A 182 1.89 -22.31 -0.59
N THR A 183 3.02 -22.96 -0.80
CA THR A 183 4.21 -22.83 0.04
C THR A 183 5.29 -22.02 -0.67
N MET A 184 6.14 -21.39 0.13
CA MET A 184 7.22 -20.53 -0.35
C MET A 184 8.50 -20.74 0.43
N THR A 185 9.60 -20.32 -0.16
CA THR A 185 10.89 -20.10 0.49
C THR A 185 11.27 -18.64 0.39
N GLN A 186 12.12 -18.18 1.31
CA GLN A 186 12.76 -16.86 1.22
C GLN A 186 14.27 -17.02 1.37
N ARG A 187 15.03 -16.40 0.45
CA ARG A 187 16.49 -16.33 0.48
C ARG A 187 16.92 -14.89 0.31
N VAL A 188 18.06 -14.53 0.90
CA VAL A 188 18.63 -13.20 0.77
C VAL A 188 20.02 -13.30 0.16
N ARG A 189 20.30 -12.40 -0.79
CA ARG A 189 21.62 -12.17 -1.37
C ARG A 189 22.10 -10.79 -0.96
N VAL A 190 23.33 -10.69 -0.49
CA VAL A 190 23.96 -9.47 0.03
C VAL A 190 25.15 -9.05 -0.81
N GLY A 191 25.56 -7.79 -0.74
CA GLY A 191 26.67 -7.25 -1.54
C GLY A 191 26.35 -7.23 -3.03
N VAL A 192 25.09 -6.92 -3.40
CA VAL A 192 24.67 -6.78 -4.79
C VAL A 192 24.96 -5.35 -5.23
N ALA A 193 25.82 -5.19 -6.24
CA ALA A 193 26.14 -3.87 -6.76
C ALA A 193 24.93 -3.21 -7.41
N LEU A 194 24.67 -1.94 -7.09
CA LEU A 194 23.52 -1.21 -7.66
C LEU A 194 23.66 -0.98 -9.18
N ASP A 195 24.90 -0.94 -9.71
CA ASP A 195 25.12 -0.90 -11.15
C ASP A 195 24.64 -2.18 -11.83
N GLU A 196 24.94 -3.35 -11.24
CA GLU A 196 24.44 -4.63 -11.75
C GLU A 196 22.90 -4.65 -11.79
N VAL A 197 22.24 -4.12 -10.75
CA VAL A 197 20.78 -4.05 -10.72
C VAL A 197 20.25 -3.09 -11.79
N ALA A 198 20.87 -1.93 -11.96
CA ALA A 198 20.47 -0.93 -12.95
C ALA A 198 20.56 -1.45 -14.39
N ASP A 199 21.61 -2.22 -14.68
CA ASP A 199 21.89 -2.79 -16.02
C ASP A 199 21.03 -4.04 -16.30
N HIS A 200 20.57 -4.76 -15.27
CA HIS A 200 19.89 -6.05 -15.34
C HIS A 200 18.57 -6.10 -14.56
N VAL A 201 17.78 -5.01 -14.59
CA VAL A 201 16.51 -4.89 -13.83
C VAL A 201 15.59 -6.10 -14.04
N ASP A 202 15.44 -6.53 -15.30
CA ASP A 202 14.54 -7.64 -15.64
C ASP A 202 15.03 -8.98 -15.10
N ASP A 203 16.33 -9.24 -15.16
CA ASP A 203 16.92 -10.49 -14.64
C ASP A 203 16.81 -10.54 -13.10
N VAL A 204 17.07 -9.42 -12.43
CA VAL A 204 17.06 -9.31 -10.97
C VAL A 204 15.64 -9.47 -10.43
N PHE A 205 14.69 -8.69 -10.94
CA PHE A 205 13.31 -8.71 -10.43
C PHE A 205 12.48 -9.89 -10.95
N GLY A 206 12.88 -10.48 -12.09
CA GLY A 206 12.34 -11.74 -12.60
C GLY A 206 12.91 -13.00 -11.94
N ALA A 207 13.87 -12.88 -11.01
CA ALA A 207 14.57 -14.03 -10.40
C ALA A 207 13.69 -14.89 -9.50
N ALA A 208 12.58 -14.38 -8.96
CA ALA A 208 11.67 -15.11 -8.09
C ALA A 208 10.23 -14.58 -8.22
N TYR A 209 9.30 -15.24 -7.53
CA TYR A 209 7.88 -14.86 -7.50
C TYR A 209 7.66 -13.43 -6.95
N SER A 210 8.44 -13.06 -5.94
CA SER A 210 8.44 -11.71 -5.36
C SER A 210 9.87 -11.34 -4.99
N VAL A 211 10.35 -10.18 -5.45
CA VAL A 211 11.71 -9.72 -5.27
C VAL A 211 11.70 -8.30 -4.69
N SER A 212 12.50 -8.05 -3.66
CA SER A 212 12.76 -6.73 -3.10
C SER A 212 14.25 -6.49 -3.01
N LEU A 213 14.71 -5.31 -3.45
CA LEU A 213 16.06 -4.82 -3.21
C LEU A 213 16.03 -3.81 -2.08
N PHE A 214 16.86 -4.01 -1.05
CA PHE A 214 17.09 -3.03 0.02
C PHE A 214 18.48 -2.40 -0.11
N THR A 215 18.56 -1.07 0.02
CA THR A 215 19.81 -0.31 -0.17
C THR A 215 19.78 1.03 0.57
N ASP A 216 20.97 1.56 0.86
CA ASP A 216 21.19 2.93 1.34
C ASP A 216 21.60 3.90 0.21
N TRP A 217 21.64 3.45 -1.02
CA TRP A 217 22.09 4.16 -2.23
C TRP A 217 23.60 4.46 -2.27
N LEU A 218 24.42 3.87 -1.40
CA LEU A 218 25.89 4.11 -1.37
C LEU A 218 26.72 3.11 -2.18
N GLY A 219 26.06 2.21 -2.95
CA GLY A 219 26.77 1.34 -3.90
C GLY A 219 26.31 -0.10 -3.94
N GLU A 220 25.89 -0.67 -2.82
CA GLU A 220 25.42 -2.05 -2.71
C GLU A 220 24.04 -2.15 -2.08
N GLY A 221 23.44 -3.34 -2.19
CA GLY A 221 22.18 -3.68 -1.56
C GLY A 221 22.05 -5.15 -1.21
N SER A 222 20.90 -5.50 -0.64
CA SER A 222 20.48 -6.88 -0.42
C SER A 222 19.21 -7.19 -1.21
N VAL A 223 19.24 -8.30 -1.97
CA VAL A 223 18.10 -8.77 -2.77
C VAL A 223 17.42 -9.93 -2.05
N TRP A 224 16.16 -9.74 -1.74
CA TRP A 224 15.30 -10.69 -1.06
C TRP A 224 14.45 -11.42 -2.11
N LEU A 225 14.65 -12.74 -2.20
CA LEU A 225 14.05 -13.61 -3.19
C LEU A 225 13.02 -14.50 -2.49
N LYS A 226 11.76 -14.29 -2.79
CA LYS A 226 10.63 -15.06 -2.27
C LYS A 226 10.06 -15.92 -3.39
N GLN A 227 10.22 -17.23 -3.28
CA GLN A 227 9.92 -18.17 -4.35
C GLN A 227 8.83 -19.15 -3.95
N ARG A 228 7.81 -19.30 -4.79
CA ARG A 228 6.83 -20.39 -4.69
C ARG A 228 7.49 -21.74 -4.99
N THR A 229 7.18 -22.75 -4.19
CA THR A 229 7.77 -24.08 -4.36
C THR A 229 7.20 -24.85 -5.56
N ASP A 230 6.05 -24.41 -6.08
CA ASP A 230 5.38 -24.98 -7.26
C ASP A 230 5.74 -24.25 -8.58
N ARG A 231 6.70 -23.34 -8.56
CA ARG A 231 7.17 -22.59 -9.75
C ARG A 231 8.69 -22.65 -9.86
N PRO A 232 9.26 -22.60 -11.09
CA PRO A 232 10.70 -22.57 -11.28
C PRO A 232 11.31 -21.26 -10.74
N GLU A 233 12.54 -21.35 -10.25
CA GLU A 233 13.35 -20.19 -9.91
C GLU A 233 13.95 -19.56 -11.18
N GLY A 234 14.08 -18.22 -11.21
CA GLY A 234 14.85 -17.52 -12.24
C GLY A 234 16.36 -17.81 -12.16
N ALA A 235 17.09 -17.39 -13.18
CA ALA A 235 18.51 -17.73 -13.34
C ALA A 235 19.48 -16.78 -12.62
N TRP A 236 19.05 -15.57 -12.25
CA TRP A 236 19.94 -14.55 -11.66
C TRP A 236 20.55 -15.01 -10.33
N ARG A 237 21.86 -14.73 -10.15
CA ARG A 237 22.64 -15.20 -9.00
C ARG A 237 23.65 -14.14 -8.50
N GLY A 238 23.42 -12.84 -8.74
CA GLY A 238 24.31 -11.75 -8.31
C GLY A 238 24.54 -11.67 -6.81
N GLY A 239 25.57 -10.97 -6.37
CA GLY A 239 25.99 -10.88 -4.99
C GLY A 239 26.37 -12.24 -4.38
N ARG A 240 26.29 -12.37 -3.05
CA ARG A 240 26.56 -13.63 -2.31
C ARG A 240 25.37 -14.01 -1.42
N PRO A 241 25.10 -15.29 -1.16
CA PRO A 241 24.09 -15.70 -0.19
C PRO A 241 24.37 -15.11 1.19
N ALA A 242 23.34 -14.65 1.90
CA ALA A 242 23.48 -14.27 3.29
C ALA A 242 23.90 -15.50 4.14
N SER A 243 24.78 -15.29 5.10
CA SER A 243 25.26 -16.36 6.00
C SER A 243 24.31 -16.67 7.15
N GLY A 244 23.28 -15.85 7.34
CA GLY A 244 22.22 -15.98 8.35
C GLY A 244 21.08 -15.04 8.05
N PRO A 245 20.01 -15.05 8.86
CA PRO A 245 18.90 -14.12 8.73
C PRO A 245 19.38 -12.66 8.85
N VAL A 246 18.77 -11.76 8.09
CA VAL A 246 19.07 -10.33 8.09
C VAL A 246 17.79 -9.52 8.24
N HIS A 247 17.92 -8.28 8.70
CA HIS A 247 16.84 -7.30 8.73
C HIS A 247 16.92 -6.40 7.48
N PRO A 248 15.79 -5.89 6.92
CA PRO A 248 15.83 -4.93 5.82
C PRO A 248 16.63 -3.66 6.14
N VAL A 249 16.50 -3.14 7.36
CA VAL A 249 17.29 -2.00 7.85
C VAL A 249 18.64 -2.51 8.33
N PRO A 250 19.76 -2.03 7.77
CA PRO A 250 21.11 -2.47 8.18
C PRO A 250 21.36 -2.30 9.68
N GLY A 251 21.96 -3.30 10.31
CA GLY A 251 22.33 -3.28 11.73
C GLY A 251 21.19 -3.53 12.73
N MET A 252 19.96 -3.67 12.28
CA MET A 252 18.85 -4.07 13.15
C MET A 252 18.81 -5.60 13.35
N PRO A 253 18.32 -6.09 14.51
CA PRO A 253 18.13 -7.49 14.77
C PRO A 253 17.14 -8.14 13.79
N PRO A 254 17.37 -9.38 13.30
CA PRO A 254 16.56 -10.01 12.26
C PRO A 254 15.25 -10.61 12.76
N GLU A 255 14.99 -10.70 14.07
CA GLU A 255 13.86 -11.39 14.67
C GLU A 255 12.49 -10.91 14.15
N PRO A 256 12.25 -9.60 13.89
CA PRO A 256 11.00 -9.14 13.31
C PRO A 256 10.77 -9.59 11.86
N SER A 257 11.83 -9.98 11.15
CA SER A 257 11.74 -10.43 9.76
C SER A 257 11.11 -11.81 9.64
N THR A 258 10.40 -12.04 8.54
CA THR A 258 9.87 -13.37 8.20
C THR A 258 11.00 -14.36 7.91
N GLU A 259 10.72 -15.67 8.07
CA GLU A 259 11.70 -16.76 8.00
C GLU A 259 12.45 -16.76 6.66
N GLN A 260 13.77 -16.91 6.74
CA GLN A 260 14.71 -16.84 5.63
C GLN A 260 15.43 -18.18 5.41
N MET A 261 16.63 -18.15 4.81
CA MET A 261 17.55 -19.30 4.59
C MET A 261 16.96 -20.43 3.74
N GLY A 262 15.89 -20.15 2.98
CA GLY A 262 15.28 -21.15 2.11
C GLY A 262 14.37 -22.15 2.83
N VAL A 263 14.02 -21.89 4.08
CA VAL A 263 13.09 -22.74 4.82
C VAL A 263 11.70 -22.63 4.21
N VAL A 264 11.12 -23.79 3.80
CA VAL A 264 9.77 -23.86 3.24
C VAL A 264 8.73 -23.53 4.32
N GLY A 265 7.76 -22.72 3.96
CA GLY A 265 6.64 -22.36 4.85
C GLY A 265 5.43 -21.85 4.08
N PRO A 266 4.35 -21.53 4.81
CA PRO A 266 3.12 -21.04 4.18
C PRO A 266 3.33 -19.66 3.54
N TRP A 267 2.57 -19.38 2.49
CA TRP A 267 2.63 -18.15 1.70
C TRP A 267 2.58 -16.87 2.56
N HIS A 268 1.70 -16.81 3.54
CA HIS A 268 1.48 -15.64 4.38
C HIS A 268 2.58 -15.39 5.42
N GLU A 269 3.42 -16.38 5.69
CA GLU A 269 4.61 -16.24 6.55
C GLU A 269 5.89 -15.93 5.75
N ARG A 270 5.80 -15.85 4.43
CA ARG A 270 6.96 -15.60 3.54
C ARG A 270 6.79 -14.35 2.68
N LEU A 271 5.55 -14.03 2.20
CA LEU A 271 5.29 -12.84 1.38
C LEU A 271 5.56 -11.53 2.13
N PRO A 272 5.08 -11.30 3.38
CA PRO A 272 5.44 -10.12 4.13
C PRO A 272 6.93 -10.08 4.48
N HIS A 273 7.46 -8.91 4.78
CA HIS A 273 8.82 -8.78 5.33
C HIS A 273 8.84 -8.97 6.83
N PHE A 274 7.75 -8.63 7.52
CA PHE A 274 7.66 -8.61 8.97
C PHE A 274 6.60 -9.55 9.50
N ARG A 275 6.88 -10.12 10.66
CA ARG A 275 5.97 -11.00 11.39
C ARG A 275 4.86 -10.17 12.03
N PRO A 276 3.60 -10.64 12.03
CA PRO A 276 2.47 -9.87 12.56
C PRO A 276 2.50 -9.66 14.08
N GLU A 277 3.26 -10.46 14.83
CA GLU A 277 3.35 -10.41 16.29
C GLU A 277 4.38 -9.41 16.81
N LEU A 278 5.25 -8.89 15.94
CA LEU A 278 6.37 -8.02 16.30
C LEU A 278 6.22 -6.62 15.71
N GLU A 279 6.91 -5.66 16.30
CA GLU A 279 6.94 -4.30 15.77
C GLU A 279 7.66 -4.27 14.42
N PRO A 280 6.99 -3.81 13.35
CA PRO A 280 7.57 -3.85 12.01
C PRO A 280 8.50 -2.68 11.73
N SER A 281 9.38 -2.86 10.74
CA SER A 281 10.26 -1.84 10.18
C SER A 281 11.21 -1.24 11.23
N ALA A 282 11.41 0.08 11.25
CA ALA A 282 12.25 0.78 12.23
C ALA A 282 11.43 1.33 13.44
N GLY A 283 10.12 1.08 13.48
CA GLY A 283 9.20 1.62 14.48
C GLY A 283 8.79 3.05 14.13
N ARG A 284 9.41 4.07 14.73
CA ARG A 284 9.11 5.47 14.40
C ARG A 284 9.86 5.88 13.14
N GLU A 285 9.12 6.16 12.06
CA GLU A 285 9.68 6.45 10.74
C GLU A 285 8.74 7.35 9.91
N LEU A 286 9.26 7.92 8.82
CA LEU A 286 8.49 8.54 7.76
C LEU A 286 8.70 7.75 6.47
N GLN A 287 7.75 7.82 5.53
CA GLN A 287 7.87 7.08 4.27
C GLN A 287 7.46 7.92 3.07
N SER A 288 8.18 7.73 1.96
CA SER A 288 7.78 8.14 0.62
C SER A 288 7.98 6.99 -0.37
N GLU A 289 7.26 6.99 -1.47
CA GLU A 289 7.39 5.97 -2.53
C GLU A 289 6.90 6.51 -3.87
N PHE A 290 7.61 6.13 -4.92
CA PHE A 290 7.34 6.58 -6.29
C PHE A 290 7.31 5.39 -7.23
N TYR A 291 6.28 5.32 -8.08
CA TYR A 291 6.11 4.33 -9.14
C TYR A 291 6.65 4.91 -10.43
N VAL A 292 7.75 4.37 -10.91
CA VAL A 292 8.39 4.76 -12.17
C VAL A 292 8.03 3.71 -13.23
N PRO A 293 7.73 4.09 -14.47
CA PRO A 293 7.56 3.14 -15.56
C PRO A 293 8.75 2.18 -15.66
N ARG A 294 8.50 0.89 -15.91
CA ARG A 294 9.54 -0.15 -15.88
C ARG A 294 10.70 0.16 -16.84
N GLU A 295 10.39 0.69 -18.02
CA GLU A 295 11.37 1.09 -19.02
C GLU A 295 12.31 2.21 -18.57
N ALA A 296 11.90 3.01 -17.58
CA ALA A 296 12.72 4.08 -17.02
C ALA A 296 13.51 3.66 -15.76
N ALA A 297 13.41 2.40 -15.34
CA ALA A 297 14.03 1.92 -14.10
C ALA A 297 15.53 2.14 -14.03
N GLY A 298 16.30 1.78 -15.08
CA GLY A 298 17.75 1.99 -15.14
C GLY A 298 18.15 3.45 -14.98
N ALA A 299 17.40 4.37 -15.64
CA ALA A 299 17.62 5.80 -15.50
C ALA A 299 17.30 6.29 -14.06
N ALA A 300 16.26 5.73 -13.43
CA ALA A 300 15.91 6.05 -12.04
C ALA A 300 17.00 5.57 -11.06
N PHE A 301 17.53 4.36 -11.23
CA PHE A 301 18.68 3.88 -10.44
C PHE A 301 19.88 4.80 -10.56
N THR A 302 20.25 5.19 -11.79
CA THR A 302 21.38 6.11 -12.07
C THR A 302 21.15 7.47 -11.39
N ALA A 303 19.95 8.03 -11.50
CA ALA A 303 19.60 9.32 -10.94
C ALA A 303 19.66 9.33 -9.40
N LEU A 304 19.11 8.28 -8.74
CA LEU A 304 19.10 8.16 -7.28
C LEU A 304 20.50 7.89 -6.72
N ARG A 305 21.31 7.07 -7.39
CA ARG A 305 22.71 6.87 -7.00
C ARG A 305 23.51 8.17 -7.04
N GLY A 306 23.25 9.02 -8.04
CA GLY A 306 23.89 10.35 -8.14
C GLY A 306 23.68 11.24 -6.93
N ILE A 307 22.58 11.01 -6.16
CA ILE A 307 22.25 11.75 -4.94
C ILE A 307 22.32 10.89 -3.67
N GLY A 308 22.86 9.66 -3.72
CA GLY A 308 22.93 8.74 -2.59
C GLY A 308 23.55 9.36 -1.33
N HIS A 309 24.56 10.20 -1.50
CA HIS A 309 25.21 10.95 -0.40
C HIS A 309 24.27 11.95 0.31
N LEU A 310 23.21 12.43 -0.38
CA LEU A 310 22.17 13.27 0.22
C LEU A 310 21.12 12.41 0.93
N LEU A 311 20.84 11.20 0.39
CA LEU A 311 19.82 10.31 0.92
C LEU A 311 20.25 9.66 2.24
N ALA A 312 21.45 9.10 2.28
CA ALA A 312 21.95 8.26 3.37
C ALA A 312 21.84 8.89 4.78
N PRO A 313 22.10 10.20 4.99
CA PRO A 313 21.98 10.80 6.33
C PRO A 313 20.55 10.89 6.89
N ALA A 314 19.52 10.82 6.03
CA ALA A 314 18.12 10.91 6.42
C ALA A 314 17.37 9.57 6.27
N LEU A 315 18.04 8.54 5.77
CA LEU A 315 17.45 7.27 5.37
C LEU A 315 17.75 6.16 6.39
N TYR A 316 16.73 5.38 6.77
CA TYR A 316 16.95 4.07 7.38
C TYR A 316 17.30 3.04 6.32
N VAL A 317 16.49 2.95 5.28
CA VAL A 317 16.66 2.05 4.14
C VAL A 317 15.74 2.46 2.99
N ALA A 318 16.14 2.22 1.75
CA ALA A 318 15.25 2.23 0.60
C ALA A 318 14.91 0.79 0.18
N GLU A 319 13.72 0.60 -0.36
CA GLU A 319 13.27 -0.66 -0.94
C GLU A 319 12.85 -0.44 -2.40
N VAL A 320 13.38 -1.27 -3.31
CA VAL A 320 12.94 -1.26 -4.72
C VAL A 320 12.18 -2.52 -5.01
N ARG A 321 10.99 -2.37 -5.64
CA ARG A 321 10.05 -3.45 -5.94
C ARG A 321 9.51 -3.31 -7.36
N THR A 322 8.86 -4.36 -7.86
CA THR A 322 8.13 -4.32 -9.12
C THR A 322 6.65 -4.52 -8.91
N VAL A 323 5.84 -3.86 -9.74
CA VAL A 323 4.39 -3.94 -9.72
C VAL A 323 3.89 -4.01 -11.16
N ARG A 324 3.09 -5.05 -11.46
CA ARG A 324 2.46 -5.21 -12.77
C ARG A 324 1.32 -4.19 -12.96
N ALA A 325 1.11 -3.79 -14.20
CA ALA A 325 0.00 -2.94 -14.63
C ALA A 325 -1.37 -3.47 -14.19
N ASP A 326 -2.26 -2.57 -13.84
CA ASP A 326 -3.67 -2.83 -13.59
C ASP A 326 -4.58 -1.82 -14.32
N ASP A 327 -5.90 -1.99 -14.19
CA ASP A 327 -6.92 -1.18 -14.85
C ASP A 327 -7.64 -0.19 -13.91
N LEU A 328 -7.21 -0.08 -12.65
CA LEU A 328 -7.87 0.79 -11.66
C LEU A 328 -7.52 2.26 -11.89
N TRP A 329 -8.52 3.14 -11.96
CA TRP A 329 -8.36 4.52 -12.45
C TRP A 329 -7.29 5.33 -11.73
N LEU A 330 -7.24 5.24 -10.40
CA LEU A 330 -6.25 5.95 -9.58
C LEU A 330 -5.13 5.04 -9.06
N SER A 331 -4.98 3.81 -9.58
CA SER A 331 -3.82 3.01 -9.26
C SER A 331 -2.54 3.68 -9.77
N PRO A 332 -1.49 3.79 -8.95
CA PRO A 332 -0.20 4.28 -9.45
C PRO A 332 0.40 3.42 -10.56
N ALA A 333 -0.02 2.14 -10.67
CA ALA A 333 0.35 1.21 -11.76
C ALA A 333 -0.72 1.12 -12.86
N HIS A 334 -1.67 2.07 -12.95
CA HIS A 334 -2.67 2.10 -14.01
C HIS A 334 -2.03 2.12 -15.39
N GLY A 335 -2.34 1.10 -16.21
CA GLY A 335 -1.97 1.00 -17.61
C GLY A 335 -0.47 0.74 -17.88
N ARG A 336 0.38 0.55 -16.85
CA ARG A 336 1.83 0.37 -17.04
C ARG A 336 2.48 -0.46 -15.94
N ASP A 337 3.42 -1.33 -16.31
CA ASP A 337 4.31 -1.99 -15.36
C ASP A 337 5.24 -0.97 -14.72
N CYS A 338 5.48 -1.11 -13.43
CA CYS A 338 6.26 -0.15 -12.65
C CYS A 338 7.40 -0.81 -11.87
N VAL A 339 8.46 -0.05 -11.67
CA VAL A 339 9.42 -0.23 -10.59
C VAL A 339 9.15 0.83 -9.54
N THR A 340 9.00 0.43 -8.27
CA THR A 340 8.72 1.36 -7.17
C THR A 340 9.99 1.60 -6.38
N PHE A 341 10.21 2.85 -6.02
CA PHE A 341 11.31 3.31 -5.18
C PHE A 341 10.72 3.83 -3.87
N HIS A 342 10.81 3.00 -2.84
CA HIS A 342 10.32 3.27 -1.49
C HIS A 342 11.48 3.71 -0.60
N PHE A 343 11.21 4.68 0.26
CA PHE A 343 12.16 5.22 1.21
C PHE A 343 11.56 5.19 2.61
N THR A 344 12.25 4.55 3.55
CA THR A 344 11.98 4.59 4.98
C THR A 344 12.96 5.60 5.60
N TRP A 345 12.43 6.75 5.98
CA TRP A 345 13.20 7.88 6.49
C TRP A 345 13.28 7.89 8.01
N LEU A 346 14.29 8.54 8.55
CA LEU A 346 14.34 8.94 9.95
C LEU A 346 13.09 9.80 10.31
N PRO A 347 12.61 9.75 11.58
CA PRO A 347 11.39 10.48 12.00
C PRO A 347 11.66 11.99 12.22
N ASP A 348 12.35 12.64 11.28
CA ASP A 348 12.67 14.06 11.27
C ASP A 348 12.16 14.72 9.98
N PRO A 349 10.94 15.31 9.99
CA PRO A 349 10.37 15.95 8.80
C PRO A 349 11.23 17.08 8.22
N ARG A 350 12.04 17.76 9.06
CA ARG A 350 12.87 18.88 8.60
C ARG A 350 14.09 18.37 7.83
N ALA A 351 14.68 17.27 8.27
CA ALA A 351 15.79 16.62 7.56
C ALA A 351 15.29 15.93 6.27
N VAL A 352 14.09 15.34 6.29
CA VAL A 352 13.51 14.59 5.17
C VAL A 352 13.02 15.52 4.04
N ALA A 353 12.42 16.66 4.34
CA ALA A 353 11.79 17.51 3.32
C ALA A 353 12.72 17.92 2.15
N PRO A 354 13.95 18.41 2.36
CA PRO A 354 14.85 18.79 1.26
C PRO A 354 15.34 17.56 0.47
N VAL A 355 15.49 16.41 1.13
CA VAL A 355 15.93 15.16 0.49
C VAL A 355 14.81 14.56 -0.35
N LEU A 356 13.57 14.60 0.14
CA LEU A 356 12.38 14.20 -0.61
C LEU A 356 12.22 15.04 -1.88
N ALA A 357 12.39 16.36 -1.79
CA ALA A 357 12.36 17.23 -2.96
C ALA A 357 13.46 16.86 -3.99
N ALA A 358 14.66 16.52 -3.53
CA ALA A 358 15.75 16.07 -4.42
C ALA A 358 15.40 14.72 -5.09
N VAL A 359 14.75 13.79 -4.40
CA VAL A 359 14.24 12.53 -5.00
C VAL A 359 13.21 12.83 -6.09
N GLU A 360 12.23 13.69 -5.80
CA GLU A 360 11.20 14.07 -6.74
C GLU A 360 11.78 14.75 -7.99
N GLU A 361 12.72 15.67 -7.83
CA GLU A 361 13.43 16.32 -8.95
C GLU A 361 14.04 15.28 -9.91
N ARG A 362 14.52 14.14 -9.38
CA ARG A 362 15.13 13.07 -10.20
C ARG A 362 14.11 12.13 -10.82
N LEU A 363 13.02 11.80 -10.12
CA LEU A 363 12.07 10.78 -10.56
C LEU A 363 10.90 11.33 -11.38
N LEU A 364 10.47 12.59 -11.14
CA LEU A 364 9.32 13.15 -11.84
C LEU A 364 9.49 13.30 -13.35
N PRO A 365 10.68 13.69 -13.88
CA PRO A 365 10.93 13.69 -15.32
C PRO A 365 10.85 12.31 -15.97
N LEU A 366 11.02 11.24 -15.17
CA LEU A 366 10.91 9.84 -15.59
C LEU A 366 9.49 9.31 -15.55
N GLY A 367 8.48 10.16 -15.34
CA GLY A 367 7.07 9.79 -15.29
C GLY A 367 6.62 9.17 -13.96
N ALA A 368 7.33 9.43 -12.87
CA ALA A 368 6.98 8.87 -11.56
C ALA A 368 5.60 9.34 -11.07
N ARG A 369 4.85 8.44 -10.42
CA ARG A 369 3.61 8.72 -9.66
C ARG A 369 3.87 8.46 -8.18
N PRO A 370 3.52 9.37 -7.25
CA PRO A 370 3.68 9.12 -5.82
C PRO A 370 2.64 8.11 -5.32
N HIS A 371 2.98 7.37 -4.26
CA HIS A 371 2.04 6.51 -3.55
C HIS A 371 1.06 7.35 -2.72
N TRP A 372 -0.26 7.11 -2.87
CA TRP A 372 -1.32 7.92 -2.27
C TRP A 372 -1.27 8.07 -0.75
N GLY A 373 -0.76 7.08 -0.05
CA GLY A 373 -0.69 7.09 1.42
C GLY A 373 0.65 7.56 2.00
N LYS A 374 1.60 8.03 1.16
CA LYS A 374 2.95 8.39 1.60
C LYS A 374 3.26 9.87 1.41
N LEU A 375 4.44 10.30 1.88
CA LEU A 375 4.86 11.69 1.76
C LEU A 375 5.22 12.02 0.31
N THR A 376 4.81 13.19 -0.13
CA THR A 376 5.23 13.83 -1.37
C THR A 376 5.19 15.34 -1.18
N ALA A 377 6.08 16.07 -1.84
CA ALA A 377 6.09 17.51 -1.91
C ALA A 377 5.49 18.02 -3.23
N MET A 378 4.99 17.13 -4.09
CA MET A 378 4.38 17.48 -5.36
C MET A 378 3.13 18.32 -5.18
N ASP A 379 2.93 19.27 -6.10
CA ASP A 379 1.66 19.99 -6.21
C ASP A 379 0.51 18.99 -6.54
N PRO A 380 -0.66 19.09 -5.88
CA PRO A 380 -1.80 18.23 -6.15
C PRO A 380 -2.25 18.20 -7.62
N ALA A 381 -2.18 19.32 -8.33
CA ALA A 381 -2.51 19.39 -9.76
C ALA A 381 -1.51 18.59 -10.62
N ASP A 382 -0.23 18.63 -10.27
CA ASP A 382 0.81 17.83 -10.95
C ASP A 382 0.64 16.33 -10.70
N ILE A 383 0.13 15.93 -9.51
CA ILE A 383 -0.19 14.55 -9.21
C ILE A 383 -1.36 14.10 -10.10
N THR A 384 -2.48 14.82 -10.09
CA THR A 384 -3.69 14.43 -10.84
C THR A 384 -3.47 14.40 -12.35
N ALA A 385 -2.66 15.32 -12.89
CA ALA A 385 -2.29 15.34 -14.31
C ALA A 385 -1.58 14.07 -14.80
N ARG A 386 -1.06 13.23 -13.88
CA ARG A 386 -0.42 11.95 -14.20
C ARG A 386 -1.38 10.76 -14.30
N TYR A 387 -2.67 10.98 -14.01
CA TYR A 387 -3.71 9.94 -14.05
C TYR A 387 -4.71 10.23 -15.17
N GLU A 388 -4.70 9.40 -16.20
CA GLU A 388 -5.55 9.55 -17.40
C GLU A 388 -7.05 9.55 -17.08
N ARG A 389 -7.44 8.84 -16.01
CA ARG A 389 -8.82 8.68 -15.57
C ARG A 389 -9.21 9.62 -14.41
N ALA A 390 -8.41 10.66 -14.11
CA ALA A 390 -8.68 11.60 -13.03
C ALA A 390 -10.02 12.32 -13.21
N ALA A 391 -10.34 12.79 -14.42
CA ALA A 391 -11.61 13.44 -14.72
C ALA A 391 -12.82 12.47 -14.64
N ASP A 392 -12.63 11.19 -14.97
CA ASP A 392 -13.67 10.16 -14.78
C ASP A 392 -13.94 9.93 -13.30
N PHE A 393 -12.88 9.87 -12.49
CA PHE A 393 -13.00 9.74 -11.05
C PHE A 393 -13.72 10.95 -10.42
N GLU A 394 -13.43 12.16 -10.87
CA GLU A 394 -14.12 13.37 -10.41
C GLU A 394 -15.62 13.31 -10.71
N ARG A 395 -16.01 12.87 -11.92
CA ARG A 395 -17.42 12.65 -12.26
C ARG A 395 -18.08 11.60 -11.38
N LEU A 396 -17.36 10.51 -11.10
CA LEU A 396 -17.85 9.44 -10.22
C LEU A 396 -18.05 9.94 -8.78
N THR A 397 -17.12 10.74 -8.25
CA THR A 397 -17.28 11.34 -6.91
C THR A 397 -18.50 12.24 -6.85
N HIS A 398 -18.74 13.04 -7.89
CA HIS A 398 -19.92 13.90 -7.95
C HIS A 398 -21.23 13.12 -8.04
N ALA A 399 -21.23 12.00 -8.77
CA ALA A 399 -22.41 11.14 -8.91
C ALA A 399 -22.78 10.42 -7.61
N LEU A 400 -21.78 9.90 -6.87
CA LEU A 400 -22.02 9.10 -5.65
C LEU A 400 -22.09 9.95 -4.36
N ASP A 401 -21.44 11.12 -4.35
CA ASP A 401 -21.42 12.06 -3.22
C ASP A 401 -21.57 13.52 -3.71
N PRO A 402 -22.71 13.90 -4.25
CA PRO A 402 -22.94 15.26 -4.78
C PRO A 402 -22.80 16.34 -3.69
N GLY A 403 -23.07 16.02 -2.42
CA GLY A 403 -22.89 16.91 -1.26
C GLY A 403 -21.45 17.05 -0.83
N GLY A 404 -20.56 16.13 -1.18
CA GLY A 404 -19.15 16.09 -0.72
C GLY A 404 -18.99 15.71 0.73
N LYS A 405 -19.89 14.88 1.25
CA LYS A 405 -19.87 14.40 2.63
C LYS A 405 -18.58 13.62 2.95
N PHE A 406 -18.05 12.88 1.97
CA PHE A 406 -16.85 12.05 2.14
C PHE A 406 -15.55 12.72 1.67
N ARG A 407 -15.59 13.99 1.31
CA ARG A 407 -14.42 14.76 0.90
C ARG A 407 -13.69 15.35 2.10
N ASN A 408 -12.43 15.70 1.90
CA ASN A 408 -11.59 16.41 2.86
C ASN A 408 -10.59 17.34 2.14
N ALA A 409 -9.80 18.10 2.87
CA ALA A 409 -8.82 19.02 2.30
C ALA A 409 -7.84 18.34 1.32
N PHE A 410 -7.45 17.08 1.58
CA PHE A 410 -6.56 16.32 0.70
C PHE A 410 -7.24 16.02 -0.66
N THR A 411 -8.45 15.50 -0.66
CA THR A 411 -9.19 15.20 -1.90
C THR A 411 -9.67 16.47 -2.61
N ASP A 412 -9.95 17.56 -1.87
CA ASP A 412 -10.34 18.85 -2.45
C ASP A 412 -9.18 19.53 -3.18
N ALA A 413 -7.94 19.35 -2.67
CA ALA A 413 -6.75 19.83 -3.35
C ALA A 413 -6.44 19.06 -4.65
N LEU A 414 -6.67 17.75 -4.66
CA LEU A 414 -6.46 16.90 -5.84
C LEU A 414 -7.54 17.08 -6.91
N PHE A 415 -8.80 17.20 -6.50
CA PHE A 415 -9.99 17.27 -7.36
C PHE A 415 -10.84 18.48 -6.93
N PRO A 416 -10.44 19.73 -7.27
CA PRO A 416 -11.17 20.94 -6.89
C PRO A 416 -12.62 20.90 -7.42
N ARG A 417 -13.58 21.37 -6.63
CA ARG A 417 -14.92 21.60 -7.16
C ARG A 417 -14.89 22.87 -8.00
N GLY A 418 -15.32 22.75 -9.25
CA GLY A 418 -15.51 23.89 -10.14
C GLY A 418 -16.61 24.85 -9.66
#